data_e3971f60b31db0d8574a48965a69ef25
#
_entry.id   e3971f60b31db0d8574a48965a69ef25
#
_cell.length_a   1.000
_cell.length_b   1.000
_cell.length_c   1.000
_cell.angle_alpha   90.00
_cell.angle_beta   90.00
_cell.angle_gamma   90.00
#
_symmetry.space_group_name_H-M   'P 1'
#
loop_
_entity.id
_entity.type
_entity.pdbx_description
1 polymer ?
#
loop_
_entity_poly.entity_id
_entity_poly.type
_entity_poly.pdbx_seq_one_letter_code
_entity_poly.pdbx_strand_id
1 'polypeptide(L)'
;MNPKHTLKEYADALARAGLLTASTLTPAAEGTVIDCLSYDTRSLHGTSLFLCKGAHFKAEYLSAALAQGAAAYVAEKPYPVDAPQLLVSDIRYAMVVLGQLFYDHVTDKLTSVGITGTKGKSTTAYYVRSILNDWLTSEGKPPCAILSSIDNYDGVIAEESHITTPEVLELYQHFQNAYDSGISHLVMEVSSQALKVGRVRGMAFDVGAFLNIGTDHISPIEHPDFADYYASKLKLFDSCHVGCVNTDADHAAETVAHARSGGCELITFGSHASDTVFCERVEKRADGLYFTVRSPKYNGEFSITMPGLFNVSNALAAMAISMALGVPEEFVRSGLRKARANGRMQVYESRDKRVTVIVDYAHNRMSFDALYRSTRVEYPGKEMISVFGCPGSHALQRRRDLGELSGENCAFVYITEEDSGEEPFAQIAADIEKHVKCPHLVCEDRAECIRRAILDHPEPHVILLTGKGEETTMKRGREFVPFPSDVELTLKYLAEYDEKEAKA
;
A
#
# COMPACT_ATOMS: atom_id res chain seq x y z
N MET A 1 -22.57 -9.28 -17.78
CA MET A 1 -22.80 -7.91 -18.35
C MET A 1 -23.59 -7.13 -17.32
N ASN A 2 -23.06 -6.00 -16.88
CA ASN A 2 -23.78 -5.12 -15.95
C ASN A 2 -25.04 -4.55 -16.63
N PRO A 3 -26.09 -4.22 -15.87
CA PRO A 3 -27.24 -3.50 -16.41
C PRO A 3 -26.77 -2.17 -16.99
N LYS A 4 -27.25 -1.84 -18.18
CA LYS A 4 -26.94 -0.56 -18.81
C LYS A 4 -27.93 0.49 -18.33
N HIS A 5 -27.42 1.65 -17.90
CA HIS A 5 -28.21 2.75 -17.36
C HIS A 5 -28.26 3.94 -18.32
N THR A 6 -29.35 4.68 -18.26
CA THR A 6 -29.60 5.89 -19.05
C THR A 6 -29.03 7.12 -18.36
N LEU A 7 -28.78 8.20 -19.11
CA LEU A 7 -28.37 9.50 -18.52
C LEU A 7 -29.35 10.00 -17.46
N LYS A 8 -30.66 9.72 -17.61
CA LYS A 8 -31.65 10.03 -16.60
C LYS A 8 -31.40 9.29 -15.29
N GLU A 9 -31.13 7.99 -15.33
CA GLU A 9 -30.87 7.19 -14.14
C GLU A 9 -29.62 7.67 -13.40
N TYR A 10 -28.58 8.11 -14.12
CA TYR A 10 -27.37 8.75 -13.51
C TYR A 10 -27.71 10.10 -12.88
N ALA A 11 -28.49 10.95 -13.55
CA ALA A 11 -28.95 12.20 -12.98
C ALA A 11 -29.80 11.99 -11.72
N ASP A 12 -30.73 11.03 -11.76
CA ASP A 12 -31.59 10.67 -10.62
C ASP A 12 -30.76 10.12 -9.44
N ALA A 13 -29.71 9.32 -9.72
CA ALA A 13 -28.78 8.83 -8.68
C ALA A 13 -28.02 9.97 -8.00
N LEU A 14 -27.50 10.93 -8.78
CA LEU A 14 -26.84 12.13 -8.25
C LEU A 14 -27.80 13.01 -7.44
N ALA A 15 -29.04 13.14 -7.90
CA ALA A 15 -30.08 13.91 -7.20
C ALA A 15 -30.45 13.24 -5.86
N ARG A 16 -30.63 11.93 -5.80
CA ARG A 16 -30.88 11.17 -4.56
C ARG A 16 -29.72 11.29 -3.58
N ALA A 17 -28.49 11.37 -4.06
CA ALA A 17 -27.30 11.58 -3.22
C ALA A 17 -27.13 13.06 -2.77
N GLY A 18 -28.00 13.96 -3.19
CA GLY A 18 -27.91 15.40 -2.88
C GLY A 18 -26.76 16.12 -3.58
N LEU A 19 -26.22 15.54 -4.64
CA LEU A 19 -25.05 16.06 -5.35
C LEU A 19 -25.40 16.89 -6.58
N LEU A 20 -26.52 16.62 -7.26
CA LEU A 20 -26.90 17.28 -8.50
C LEU A 20 -27.34 18.74 -8.20
N THR A 21 -26.63 19.71 -8.75
CA THR A 21 -26.92 21.14 -8.60
C THR A 21 -27.66 21.74 -9.81
N ALA A 22 -27.39 21.23 -11.03
CA ALA A 22 -28.10 21.60 -12.24
C ALA A 22 -27.94 20.50 -13.31
N SER A 23 -28.89 20.48 -14.26
CA SER A 23 -28.84 19.57 -15.42
C SER A 23 -29.35 20.30 -16.66
N THR A 24 -28.74 20.04 -17.81
CA THR A 24 -29.20 20.49 -19.12
C THR A 24 -29.66 19.31 -20.02
N LEU A 25 -29.95 18.16 -19.43
CA LEU A 25 -30.49 17.03 -20.17
C LEU A 25 -31.83 17.42 -20.80
N THR A 26 -31.94 17.17 -22.08
CA THR A 26 -33.23 17.24 -22.81
C THR A 26 -33.96 15.91 -22.70
N PRO A 27 -35.29 15.84 -22.89
CA PRO A 27 -36.00 14.57 -22.89
C PRO A 27 -35.44 13.52 -23.89
N ALA A 28 -34.88 13.99 -25.00
CA ALA A 28 -34.18 13.09 -25.94
C ALA A 28 -32.86 12.56 -25.41
N ALA A 29 -32.10 13.37 -24.71
CA ALA A 29 -30.82 12.97 -24.09
C ALA A 29 -31.02 12.06 -22.87
N GLU A 30 -32.07 12.24 -22.09
CA GLU A 30 -32.40 11.46 -20.90
C GLU A 30 -32.40 9.95 -21.17
N GLY A 31 -32.91 9.51 -22.35
CA GLY A 31 -32.95 8.10 -22.74
C GLY A 31 -31.64 7.52 -23.25
N THR A 32 -30.57 8.32 -23.35
CA THR A 32 -29.28 7.85 -23.86
C THR A 32 -28.67 6.86 -22.90
N VAL A 33 -28.42 5.64 -23.36
CA VAL A 33 -27.78 4.56 -22.59
C VAL A 33 -26.26 4.75 -22.59
N ILE A 34 -25.62 4.65 -21.43
CA ILE A 34 -24.18 4.84 -21.28
C ILE A 34 -23.46 3.50 -21.30
N ASP A 35 -22.45 3.38 -22.17
CA ASP A 35 -21.58 2.23 -22.31
C ASP A 35 -20.25 2.39 -21.54
N CYS A 36 -19.83 3.63 -21.30
CA CYS A 36 -18.54 3.95 -20.69
C CYS A 36 -18.65 5.13 -19.72
N LEU A 37 -18.07 4.97 -18.55
CA LEU A 37 -17.89 6.02 -17.55
C LEU A 37 -16.40 6.27 -17.40
N SER A 38 -15.90 7.46 -17.73
CA SER A 38 -14.45 7.76 -17.66
C SER A 38 -14.15 9.22 -17.37
N TYR A 39 -13.00 9.46 -16.77
CA TYR A 39 -12.35 10.77 -16.61
C TYR A 39 -11.07 10.90 -17.49
N ASP A 40 -10.73 9.84 -18.25
CA ASP A 40 -9.56 9.82 -19.15
C ASP A 40 -10.02 9.69 -20.60
N THR A 41 -9.64 10.64 -21.44
CA THR A 41 -9.99 10.63 -22.86
C THR A 41 -9.43 9.44 -23.63
N ARG A 42 -8.36 8.82 -23.14
CA ARG A 42 -7.70 7.66 -23.77
C ARG A 42 -8.49 6.35 -23.60
N SER A 43 -9.35 6.29 -22.59
CA SER A 43 -10.16 5.10 -22.27
C SER A 43 -11.61 5.18 -22.76
N LEU A 44 -11.98 6.24 -23.46
CA LEU A 44 -13.35 6.41 -23.98
C LEU A 44 -13.68 5.39 -25.07
N HIS A 45 -14.87 4.82 -24.99
CA HIS A 45 -15.43 3.93 -26.00
C HIS A 45 -16.97 3.95 -25.96
N GLY A 46 -17.61 3.62 -27.06
CA GLY A 46 -19.09 3.62 -27.17
C GLY A 46 -19.68 4.96 -26.72
N THR A 47 -20.91 4.92 -26.21
CA THR A 47 -21.61 6.09 -25.67
C THR A 47 -21.12 6.39 -24.26
N SER A 48 -20.34 7.46 -24.08
CA SER A 48 -19.62 7.73 -22.86
C SER A 48 -20.22 8.87 -22.03
N LEU A 49 -20.18 8.75 -20.71
CA LEU A 49 -20.38 9.85 -19.76
C LEU A 49 -19.01 10.27 -19.22
N PHE A 50 -18.58 11.49 -19.53
CA PHE A 50 -17.25 11.99 -19.19
C PHE A 50 -17.23 12.77 -17.87
N LEU A 51 -16.27 12.50 -16.98
CA LEU A 51 -16.15 13.12 -15.66
C LEU A 51 -15.01 14.16 -15.65
N CYS A 52 -15.32 15.42 -15.47
CA CYS A 52 -14.37 16.53 -15.43
C CYS A 52 -13.70 16.60 -14.06
N LYS A 53 -12.71 15.72 -13.81
CA LYS A 53 -12.04 15.55 -12.51
C LYS A 53 -10.64 16.14 -12.51
N GLY A 54 -10.27 16.72 -11.38
CA GLY A 54 -8.89 17.07 -11.02
C GLY A 54 -8.62 18.57 -10.95
N ALA A 55 -7.72 18.98 -10.05
CA ALA A 55 -7.30 20.37 -9.84
C ALA A 55 -6.67 21.01 -11.11
N HIS A 56 -6.11 20.19 -11.96
CA HIS A 56 -5.47 20.61 -13.22
C HIS A 56 -6.30 20.27 -14.46
N PHE A 57 -7.61 20.04 -14.29
CA PHE A 57 -8.50 19.74 -15.41
C PHE A 57 -8.57 20.95 -16.37
N LYS A 58 -8.39 20.68 -17.65
CA LYS A 58 -8.42 21.67 -18.73
C LYS A 58 -9.62 21.45 -19.62
N ALA A 59 -10.22 22.55 -20.12
CA ALA A 59 -11.39 22.51 -21.01
C ALA A 59 -11.11 21.72 -22.31
N GLU A 60 -9.85 21.70 -22.78
CA GLU A 60 -9.44 20.94 -23.96
C GLU A 60 -9.65 19.44 -23.79
N TYR A 61 -9.54 18.89 -22.57
CA TYR A 61 -9.82 17.47 -22.31
C TYR A 61 -11.29 17.15 -22.50
N LEU A 62 -12.21 18.06 -22.08
CA LEU A 62 -13.63 17.89 -22.33
C LEU A 62 -13.95 17.98 -23.83
N SER A 63 -13.38 18.96 -24.54
CA SER A 63 -13.54 19.10 -25.98
C SER A 63 -13.08 17.85 -26.73
N ALA A 64 -11.95 17.26 -26.31
CA ALA A 64 -11.44 16.02 -26.87
C ALA A 64 -12.36 14.82 -26.57
N ALA A 65 -12.93 14.74 -25.36
CA ALA A 65 -13.90 13.71 -25.02
C ALA A 65 -15.18 13.78 -25.86
N LEU A 66 -15.70 14.99 -26.04
CA LEU A 66 -16.91 15.22 -26.90
C LEU A 66 -16.62 14.85 -28.36
N ALA A 67 -15.45 15.20 -28.88
CA ALA A 67 -15.04 14.83 -30.25
C ALA A 67 -14.89 13.31 -30.42
N GLN A 68 -14.67 12.55 -29.34
CA GLN A 68 -14.60 11.08 -29.31
C GLN A 68 -15.94 10.41 -29.01
N GLY A 69 -17.05 11.18 -28.91
CA GLY A 69 -18.39 10.62 -28.76
C GLY A 69 -18.92 10.59 -27.31
N ALA A 70 -18.35 11.37 -26.39
CA ALA A 70 -18.98 11.55 -25.08
C ALA A 70 -20.35 12.20 -25.25
N ALA A 71 -21.42 11.54 -24.76
CA ALA A 71 -22.79 11.99 -24.89
C ALA A 71 -23.17 13.11 -23.92
N ALA A 72 -22.48 13.15 -22.77
CA ALA A 72 -22.68 14.15 -21.74
C ALA A 72 -21.43 14.24 -20.85
N TYR A 73 -21.38 15.24 -19.99
CA TYR A 73 -20.34 15.36 -18.99
C TYR A 73 -20.86 15.70 -17.60
N VAL A 74 -20.06 15.34 -16.58
CA VAL A 74 -20.30 15.69 -15.16
C VAL A 74 -19.17 16.61 -14.68
N ALA A 75 -19.52 17.72 -14.03
CA ALA A 75 -18.54 18.70 -13.57
C ALA A 75 -19.04 19.50 -12.36
N GLU A 76 -18.14 20.18 -11.64
CA GLU A 76 -18.50 21.09 -10.54
C GLU A 76 -18.87 22.51 -11.05
N LYS A 77 -18.55 22.81 -12.29
CA LYS A 77 -18.86 24.09 -12.95
C LYS A 77 -19.15 23.89 -14.43
N PRO A 78 -19.95 24.77 -15.07
CA PRO A 78 -20.20 24.68 -16.48
C PRO A 78 -18.94 24.98 -17.30
N TYR A 79 -18.84 24.35 -18.47
CA TYR A 79 -17.81 24.63 -19.49
C TYR A 79 -18.48 25.22 -20.75
N PRO A 80 -17.76 26.05 -21.54
CA PRO A 80 -18.30 26.69 -22.73
C PRO A 80 -18.32 25.70 -23.93
N VAL A 81 -19.09 24.64 -23.80
CA VAL A 81 -19.28 23.60 -24.79
C VAL A 81 -20.80 23.33 -25.01
N ASP A 82 -21.17 23.02 -26.19
CA ASP A 82 -22.56 22.66 -26.52
C ASP A 82 -22.74 21.14 -26.36
N ALA A 83 -22.93 20.71 -25.10
CA ALA A 83 -23.16 19.31 -24.77
C ALA A 83 -24.01 19.21 -23.49
N PRO A 84 -24.84 18.16 -23.34
CA PRO A 84 -25.57 17.89 -22.11
C PRO A 84 -24.63 17.81 -20.90
N GLN A 85 -25.02 18.43 -19.79
CA GLN A 85 -24.23 18.46 -18.56
C GLN A 85 -25.03 18.09 -17.33
N LEU A 86 -24.34 17.48 -16.37
CA LEU A 86 -24.78 17.26 -15.01
C LEU A 86 -23.82 18.00 -14.09
N LEU A 87 -24.26 19.10 -13.48
CA LEU A 87 -23.44 19.83 -12.53
C LEU A 87 -23.63 19.27 -11.11
N VAL A 88 -22.53 19.08 -10.42
CA VAL A 88 -22.48 18.47 -9.09
C VAL A 88 -21.73 19.34 -8.09
N SER A 89 -22.06 19.19 -6.81
CA SER A 89 -21.37 19.91 -5.73
C SER A 89 -20.00 19.32 -5.37
N ASP A 90 -19.77 18.02 -5.64
CA ASP A 90 -18.54 17.27 -5.34
C ASP A 90 -18.33 16.21 -6.41
N ILE A 91 -17.36 16.43 -7.31
CA ILE A 91 -17.07 15.52 -8.41
C ILE A 91 -16.52 14.17 -7.93
N ARG A 92 -15.75 14.15 -6.82
CA ARG A 92 -15.19 12.92 -6.27
C ARG A 92 -16.28 12.01 -5.71
N TYR A 93 -17.23 12.59 -4.98
CA TYR A 93 -18.37 11.82 -4.47
C TYR A 93 -19.33 11.43 -5.60
N ALA A 94 -19.49 12.29 -6.62
CA ALA A 94 -20.25 11.94 -7.81
C ALA A 94 -19.65 10.71 -8.53
N MET A 95 -18.33 10.60 -8.64
CA MET A 95 -17.67 9.42 -9.21
C MET A 95 -18.02 8.12 -8.45
N VAL A 96 -18.11 8.18 -7.13
CA VAL A 96 -18.52 7.02 -6.32
C VAL A 96 -19.96 6.63 -6.65
N VAL A 97 -20.90 7.57 -6.62
CA VAL A 97 -22.34 7.31 -6.90
C VAL A 97 -22.55 6.77 -8.32
N LEU A 98 -21.89 7.38 -9.30
CA LEU A 98 -21.98 6.96 -10.70
C LEU A 98 -21.29 5.60 -10.92
N GLY A 99 -20.15 5.36 -10.27
CA GLY A 99 -19.44 4.08 -10.34
C GLY A 99 -20.26 2.95 -9.71
N GLN A 100 -20.87 3.17 -8.54
CA GLN A 100 -21.77 2.20 -7.92
C GLN A 100 -22.91 1.79 -8.86
N LEU A 101 -23.54 2.77 -9.51
CA LEU A 101 -24.62 2.49 -10.46
C LEU A 101 -24.10 1.78 -11.73
N PHE A 102 -22.99 2.26 -12.30
CA PHE A 102 -22.42 1.70 -13.54
C PHE A 102 -21.98 0.23 -13.38
N TYR A 103 -21.40 -0.10 -12.22
CA TYR A 103 -20.92 -1.44 -11.88
C TYR A 103 -21.90 -2.26 -11.03
N ASP A 104 -23.18 -1.85 -10.96
CA ASP A 104 -24.26 -2.56 -10.27
C ASP A 104 -23.87 -2.99 -8.87
N HIS A 105 -23.35 -2.03 -8.08
CA HIS A 105 -22.93 -2.25 -6.69
C HIS A 105 -21.98 -3.44 -6.49
N VAL A 106 -21.05 -3.63 -7.44
CA VAL A 106 -20.15 -4.80 -7.46
C VAL A 106 -19.31 -4.94 -6.19
N THR A 107 -19.01 -3.84 -5.51
CA THR A 107 -18.27 -3.86 -4.23
C THR A 107 -18.98 -4.65 -3.14
N ASP A 108 -20.31 -4.78 -3.20
CA ASP A 108 -21.12 -5.51 -2.23
C ASP A 108 -21.24 -7.00 -2.57
N LYS A 109 -20.66 -7.42 -3.71
CA LYS A 109 -20.75 -8.81 -4.23
C LYS A 109 -19.54 -9.66 -3.87
N LEU A 110 -18.49 -9.06 -3.31
CA LEU A 110 -17.27 -9.73 -2.87
C LEU A 110 -17.03 -9.50 -1.39
N THR A 111 -16.49 -10.50 -0.72
CA THR A 111 -15.94 -10.31 0.63
C THR A 111 -14.69 -9.46 0.56
N SER A 112 -14.72 -8.28 1.17
CA SER A 112 -13.66 -7.29 1.03
C SER A 112 -12.95 -6.99 2.35
N VAL A 113 -11.60 -6.89 2.28
CA VAL A 113 -10.73 -6.56 3.39
C VAL A 113 -9.98 -5.27 3.10
N GLY A 114 -10.16 -4.24 3.92
CA GLY A 114 -9.42 -2.99 3.85
C GLY A 114 -8.36 -2.90 4.94
N ILE A 115 -7.10 -2.66 4.57
CA ILE A 115 -5.98 -2.60 5.51
C ILE A 115 -5.37 -1.20 5.49
N THR A 116 -5.38 -0.52 6.65
CA THR A 116 -4.73 0.78 6.82
C THR A 116 -3.69 0.75 7.93
N GLY A 117 -2.82 1.73 7.94
CA GLY A 117 -1.73 1.90 8.89
C GLY A 117 -0.61 2.74 8.27
N THR A 118 0.31 3.21 9.06
CA THR A 118 1.51 3.87 8.53
C THR A 118 2.39 2.84 7.85
N LYS A 119 2.65 1.70 8.50
CA LYS A 119 3.51 0.61 8.00
C LYS A 119 2.83 -0.76 8.10
N GLY A 120 3.35 -1.73 7.35
CA GLY A 120 2.91 -3.13 7.41
C GLY A 120 1.73 -3.50 6.52
N LYS A 121 1.08 -2.55 5.84
CA LYS A 121 -0.11 -2.80 4.99
C LYS A 121 0.14 -3.88 3.95
N SER A 122 1.16 -3.73 3.11
CA SER A 122 1.50 -4.68 2.05
C SER A 122 1.80 -6.06 2.64
N THR A 123 2.68 -6.14 3.63
CA THR A 123 3.04 -7.42 4.27
C THR A 123 1.81 -8.12 4.86
N THR A 124 0.93 -7.37 5.54
CA THR A 124 -0.32 -7.92 6.09
C THR A 124 -1.25 -8.39 4.97
N ALA A 125 -1.39 -7.62 3.88
CA ALA A 125 -2.19 -8.01 2.72
C ALA A 125 -1.69 -9.32 2.09
N TYR A 126 -0.37 -9.49 1.99
CA TYR A 126 0.24 -10.72 1.47
C TYR A 126 0.09 -11.91 2.43
N TYR A 127 0.15 -11.71 3.75
CA TYR A 127 -0.20 -12.76 4.71
C TYR A 127 -1.65 -13.18 4.54
N VAL A 128 -2.60 -12.24 4.49
CA VAL A 128 -4.03 -12.54 4.31
C VAL A 128 -4.27 -13.23 2.98
N ARG A 129 -3.69 -12.72 1.88
CA ARG A 129 -3.78 -13.36 0.55
C ARG A 129 -3.27 -14.81 0.57
N SER A 130 -2.12 -15.05 1.20
CA SER A 130 -1.54 -16.40 1.29
C SER A 130 -2.44 -17.35 2.07
N ILE A 131 -3.00 -16.90 3.19
CA ILE A 131 -3.95 -17.67 4.01
C ILE A 131 -5.22 -17.97 3.21
N LEU A 132 -5.81 -16.95 2.60
CA LEU A 132 -7.04 -17.10 1.83
C LEU A 132 -6.83 -17.98 0.60
N ASN A 133 -5.70 -17.89 -0.09
CA ASN A 133 -5.39 -18.72 -1.25
C ASN A 133 -5.29 -20.21 -0.87
N ASP A 134 -4.68 -20.54 0.27
CA ASP A 134 -4.64 -21.93 0.76
C ASP A 134 -6.05 -22.46 1.04
N TRP A 135 -6.89 -21.64 1.70
CA TRP A 135 -8.26 -22.00 2.01
C TRP A 135 -9.14 -22.13 0.76
N LEU A 136 -9.16 -21.10 -0.09
CA LEU A 136 -9.97 -21.06 -1.32
C LEU A 136 -9.56 -22.19 -2.28
N THR A 137 -8.26 -22.48 -2.41
CA THR A 137 -7.77 -23.59 -3.22
C THR A 137 -8.31 -24.93 -2.70
N SER A 138 -8.39 -25.13 -1.38
CA SER A 138 -8.95 -26.35 -0.80
C SER A 138 -10.44 -26.54 -1.10
N GLU A 139 -11.15 -25.43 -1.37
CA GLU A 139 -12.55 -25.42 -1.77
C GLU A 139 -12.75 -25.43 -3.31
N GLY A 140 -11.67 -25.49 -4.09
CA GLY A 140 -11.72 -25.44 -5.55
C GLY A 140 -12.12 -24.07 -6.12
N LYS A 141 -11.92 -23.00 -5.36
CA LYS A 141 -12.24 -21.62 -5.73
C LYS A 141 -11.02 -20.90 -6.30
N PRO A 142 -11.20 -19.84 -7.14
CA PRO A 142 -10.14 -18.98 -7.60
C PRO A 142 -9.37 -18.32 -6.44
N PRO A 143 -8.07 -17.95 -6.66
CA PRO A 143 -7.29 -17.24 -5.65
C PRO A 143 -7.88 -15.87 -5.34
N CYS A 144 -7.58 -15.36 -4.15
CA CYS A 144 -7.99 -14.04 -3.67
C CYS A 144 -7.41 -12.91 -4.54
N ALA A 145 -8.22 -11.92 -4.89
CA ALA A 145 -7.76 -10.69 -5.49
C ALA A 145 -6.95 -9.84 -4.48
N ILE A 146 -5.98 -9.09 -4.98
CA ILE A 146 -5.19 -8.14 -4.18
C ILE A 146 -5.02 -6.82 -4.90
N LEU A 147 -5.17 -5.71 -4.16
CA LEU A 147 -4.79 -4.38 -4.60
C LEU A 147 -3.82 -3.81 -3.56
N SER A 148 -2.56 -3.67 -3.94
CA SER A 148 -1.49 -3.30 -3.01
C SER A 148 -0.55 -2.25 -3.60
N SER A 149 0.42 -1.81 -2.82
CA SER A 149 1.50 -0.95 -3.32
C SER A 149 2.60 -1.74 -4.08
N ILE A 150 2.49 -3.07 -4.14
CA ILE A 150 3.44 -3.95 -4.83
C ILE A 150 2.85 -4.36 -6.17
N ASP A 151 1.73 -5.04 -6.18
CA ASP A 151 1.04 -5.53 -7.36
C ASP A 151 -0.48 -5.46 -7.20
N ASN A 152 -1.16 -5.54 -8.34
CA ASN A 152 -2.60 -5.71 -8.45
C ASN A 152 -2.90 -7.04 -9.15
N TYR A 153 -3.84 -7.80 -8.60
CA TYR A 153 -4.39 -9.00 -9.23
C TYR A 153 -5.89 -9.09 -8.98
N ASP A 154 -6.67 -9.20 -10.06
CA ASP A 154 -8.14 -9.27 -10.01
C ASP A 154 -8.74 -10.39 -10.88
N GLY A 155 -7.89 -11.31 -11.36
CA GLY A 155 -8.31 -12.39 -12.25
C GLY A 155 -8.20 -12.06 -13.74
N VAL A 156 -8.18 -10.77 -14.11
CA VAL A 156 -7.98 -10.26 -15.47
C VAL A 156 -6.66 -9.50 -15.56
N ILE A 157 -6.43 -8.59 -14.62
CA ILE A 157 -5.23 -7.77 -14.50
C ILE A 157 -4.28 -8.46 -13.54
N ALA A 158 -3.00 -8.55 -13.93
CA ALA A 158 -1.90 -8.97 -13.07
C ALA A 158 -0.69 -8.09 -13.43
N GLU A 159 -0.45 -7.03 -12.64
CA GLU A 159 0.55 -6.01 -12.96
C GLU A 159 1.19 -5.40 -11.71
N GLU A 160 2.36 -4.80 -11.87
CA GLU A 160 2.99 -3.98 -10.82
C GLU A 160 2.11 -2.75 -10.55
N SER A 161 1.98 -2.41 -9.27
CA SER A 161 1.13 -1.29 -8.86
C SER A 161 1.88 0.04 -8.92
N HIS A 162 1.20 1.09 -9.39
CA HIS A 162 1.74 2.46 -9.41
C HIS A 162 1.15 3.35 -8.30
N ILE A 163 0.14 2.88 -7.57
CA ILE A 163 -0.53 3.61 -6.51
C ILE A 163 -1.12 2.65 -5.48
N THR A 164 -0.92 2.93 -4.21
CA THR A 164 -1.36 2.05 -3.09
C THR A 164 -2.86 1.72 -3.12
N THR A 165 -3.70 2.68 -3.47
CA THR A 165 -5.16 2.52 -3.56
C THR A 165 -5.61 3.15 -4.86
N PRO A 166 -6.17 2.39 -5.81
CA PRO A 166 -6.62 2.91 -7.10
C PRO A 166 -7.61 4.07 -7.00
N GLU A 167 -7.75 4.83 -8.06
CA GLU A 167 -8.81 5.83 -8.19
C GLU A 167 -10.18 5.15 -8.31
N VAL A 168 -11.26 5.88 -8.03
CA VAL A 168 -12.62 5.33 -7.85
C VAL A 168 -13.04 4.40 -8.99
N LEU A 169 -12.94 4.83 -10.26
CA LEU A 169 -13.43 4.02 -11.37
C LEU A 169 -12.55 2.81 -11.65
N GLU A 170 -11.24 2.94 -11.47
CA GLU A 170 -10.28 1.84 -11.56
C GLU A 170 -10.55 0.81 -10.47
N LEU A 171 -10.82 1.28 -9.23
CA LEU A 171 -11.18 0.42 -8.11
C LEU A 171 -12.44 -0.40 -8.41
N TYR A 172 -13.50 0.22 -8.91
CA TYR A 172 -14.72 -0.50 -9.32
C TYR A 172 -14.45 -1.48 -10.48
N GLN A 173 -13.57 -1.12 -11.42
CA GLN A 173 -13.18 -2.03 -12.50
C GLN A 173 -12.46 -3.28 -11.96
N HIS A 174 -11.56 -3.13 -10.99
CA HIS A 174 -10.91 -4.27 -10.33
C HIS A 174 -11.92 -5.18 -9.62
N PHE A 175 -12.88 -4.60 -8.90
CA PHE A 175 -13.96 -5.38 -8.28
C PHE A 175 -14.81 -6.12 -9.33
N GLN A 176 -15.11 -5.47 -10.46
CA GLN A 176 -15.86 -6.10 -11.55
C GLN A 176 -15.08 -7.25 -12.19
N ASN A 177 -13.79 -7.05 -12.47
CA ASN A 177 -12.92 -8.09 -13.00
C ASN A 177 -12.86 -9.30 -12.06
N ALA A 178 -12.70 -9.06 -10.75
CA ALA A 178 -12.68 -10.10 -9.75
C ALA A 178 -14.02 -10.88 -9.71
N TYR A 179 -15.14 -10.17 -9.70
CA TYR A 179 -16.46 -10.77 -9.69
C TYR A 179 -16.71 -11.63 -10.95
N ASP A 180 -16.41 -11.10 -12.14
CA ASP A 180 -16.58 -11.80 -13.41
C ASP A 180 -15.63 -13.02 -13.55
N SER A 181 -14.48 -12.98 -12.87
CA SER A 181 -13.52 -14.11 -12.77
C SER A 181 -13.94 -15.16 -11.74
N GLY A 182 -15.07 -14.99 -11.03
CA GLY A 182 -15.54 -15.89 -9.99
C GLY A 182 -14.75 -15.80 -8.68
N ILE A 183 -13.94 -14.76 -8.50
CA ILE A 183 -13.22 -14.48 -7.26
C ILE A 183 -14.22 -14.03 -6.20
N SER A 184 -14.11 -14.60 -5.01
CA SER A 184 -15.03 -14.32 -3.90
C SER A 184 -14.47 -13.35 -2.85
N HIS A 185 -13.14 -13.19 -2.78
CA HIS A 185 -12.46 -12.38 -1.77
C HIS A 185 -11.49 -11.40 -2.41
N LEU A 186 -11.46 -10.17 -1.89
CA LEU A 186 -10.53 -9.13 -2.31
C LEU A 186 -9.89 -8.50 -1.07
N VAL A 187 -8.55 -8.44 -1.04
CA VAL A 187 -7.78 -7.77 0.00
C VAL A 187 -7.13 -6.52 -0.59
N MET A 188 -7.26 -5.36 0.07
CA MET A 188 -6.65 -4.15 -0.43
C MET A 188 -6.00 -3.28 0.64
N GLU A 189 -4.93 -2.61 0.25
CA GLU A 189 -4.36 -1.53 1.04
C GLU A 189 -5.21 -0.27 0.90
N VAL A 190 -5.55 0.36 2.02
CA VAL A 190 -6.30 1.61 2.05
C VAL A 190 -5.42 2.72 2.62
N SER A 191 -4.90 3.58 1.74
CA SER A 191 -4.02 4.69 2.13
C SER A 191 -4.80 5.82 2.82
N SER A 192 -4.12 6.60 3.67
CA SER A 192 -4.72 7.78 4.30
C SER A 192 -5.23 8.79 3.27
N GLN A 193 -4.50 8.95 2.17
CA GLN A 193 -4.91 9.84 1.08
C GLN A 193 -6.20 9.35 0.40
N ALA A 194 -6.33 8.03 0.17
CA ALA A 194 -7.56 7.47 -0.40
C ALA A 194 -8.77 7.69 0.50
N LEU A 195 -8.60 7.50 1.81
CA LEU A 195 -9.63 7.78 2.82
C LEU A 195 -9.97 9.28 2.90
N LYS A 196 -8.94 10.15 2.85
CA LYS A 196 -9.11 11.60 2.88
C LYS A 196 -9.93 12.11 1.70
N VAL A 197 -9.56 11.68 0.48
CA VAL A 197 -10.22 12.16 -0.74
C VAL A 197 -11.42 11.31 -1.18
N GLY A 198 -11.79 10.31 -0.39
CA GLY A 198 -13.00 9.52 -0.58
C GLY A 198 -12.96 8.50 -1.70
N ARG A 199 -11.77 7.93 -2.07
CA ARG A 199 -11.70 6.89 -3.12
C ARG A 199 -12.48 5.63 -2.77
N VAL A 200 -12.55 5.29 -1.49
CA VAL A 200 -13.29 4.13 -0.96
C VAL A 200 -14.60 4.52 -0.29
N ARG A 201 -15.06 5.77 -0.45
CA ARG A 201 -16.32 6.24 0.13
C ARG A 201 -17.49 5.42 -0.43
N GLY A 202 -18.41 5.02 0.46
CA GLY A 202 -19.57 4.22 0.07
C GLY A 202 -19.29 2.74 -0.20
N MET A 203 -18.05 2.27 0.01
CA MET A 203 -17.73 0.84 0.10
C MET A 203 -17.91 0.39 1.55
N ALA A 204 -18.58 -0.74 1.76
CA ALA A 204 -18.65 -1.41 3.05
C ALA A 204 -17.64 -2.56 3.06
N PHE A 205 -16.55 -2.43 3.83
CA PHE A 205 -15.63 -3.54 4.01
C PHE A 205 -16.21 -4.57 5.00
N ASP A 206 -16.10 -5.85 4.68
CA ASP A 206 -16.43 -6.91 5.65
C ASP A 206 -15.48 -6.83 6.84
N VAL A 207 -14.17 -6.59 6.56
CA VAL A 207 -13.15 -6.42 7.60
C VAL A 207 -12.28 -5.20 7.31
N GLY A 208 -12.19 -4.29 8.28
CA GLY A 208 -11.25 -3.17 8.28
C GLY A 208 -10.13 -3.40 9.30
N ALA A 209 -8.86 -3.29 8.91
CA ALA A 209 -7.73 -3.46 9.83
C ALA A 209 -6.90 -2.19 9.97
N PHE A 210 -6.62 -1.79 11.22
CA PHE A 210 -5.75 -0.67 11.58
C PHE A 210 -4.49 -1.19 12.27
N LEU A 211 -3.35 -1.10 11.57
CA LEU A 211 -2.12 -1.73 12.00
C LEU A 211 -1.32 -0.89 12.99
N ASN A 212 -1.15 0.38 12.69
CA ASN A 212 -0.34 1.32 13.48
C ASN A 212 -0.48 2.74 12.94
N ILE A 213 0.00 3.70 13.73
CA ILE A 213 0.10 5.11 13.35
C ILE A 213 1.44 5.67 13.81
N GLY A 214 2.06 6.48 12.97
CA GLY A 214 3.27 7.25 13.28
C GLY A 214 3.37 8.41 12.32
N THR A 215 4.25 9.36 12.56
CA THR A 215 4.40 10.55 11.72
C THR A 215 4.90 10.17 10.33
N ASP A 216 4.08 10.39 9.32
CA ASP A 216 4.40 10.22 7.89
C ASP A 216 3.41 11.04 7.06
N HIS A 217 3.71 11.30 5.77
CA HIS A 217 2.83 12.00 4.84
C HIS A 217 2.39 13.42 5.27
N ILE A 218 3.12 14.07 6.19
CA ILE A 218 2.83 15.46 6.60
C ILE A 218 3.44 16.40 5.56
N SER A 219 2.58 17.01 4.76
CA SER A 219 2.96 17.98 3.72
C SER A 219 1.76 18.83 3.32
N PRO A 220 1.98 20.01 2.71
CA PRO A 220 0.87 20.87 2.26
C PRO A 220 -0.07 20.23 1.23
N ILE A 221 0.40 19.20 0.51
CA ILE A 221 -0.35 18.55 -0.58
C ILE A 221 -1.03 17.24 -0.14
N GLU A 222 -0.61 16.64 0.98
CA GLU A 222 -1.19 15.39 1.49
C GLU A 222 -1.98 15.66 2.78
N HIS A 223 -1.30 15.75 3.92
CA HIS A 223 -1.90 16.02 5.23
C HIS A 223 -1.20 17.23 5.86
N PRO A 224 -1.95 18.28 6.25
CA PRO A 224 -1.36 19.48 6.83
C PRO A 224 -0.71 19.20 8.19
N ASP A 225 -1.20 18.21 8.93
CA ASP A 225 -0.70 17.82 10.24
C ASP A 225 -1.02 16.35 10.57
N PHE A 226 -0.50 15.89 11.71
CA PHE A 226 -0.72 14.54 12.21
C PHE A 226 -2.19 14.26 12.54
N ALA A 227 -2.93 15.25 13.02
CA ALA A 227 -4.34 15.06 13.39
C ALA A 227 -5.20 14.76 12.15
N ASP A 228 -4.99 15.48 11.05
CA ASP A 228 -5.66 15.20 9.76
C ASP A 228 -5.26 13.83 9.20
N TYR A 229 -3.97 13.46 9.30
CA TYR A 229 -3.46 12.16 8.87
C TYR A 229 -4.12 11.01 9.64
N TYR A 230 -4.16 11.11 10.97
CA TYR A 230 -4.76 10.11 11.83
C TYR A 230 -6.28 10.03 11.63
N ALA A 231 -6.98 11.18 11.67
CA ALA A 231 -8.41 11.24 11.42
C ALA A 231 -8.80 10.65 10.05
N SER A 232 -7.97 10.86 9.04
CA SER A 232 -8.20 10.27 7.71
C SER A 232 -8.18 8.75 7.74
N LYS A 233 -7.22 8.14 8.47
CA LYS A 233 -7.16 6.66 8.59
C LYS A 233 -8.32 6.07 9.40
N LEU A 234 -8.79 6.77 10.41
CA LEU A 234 -9.93 6.32 11.23
C LEU A 234 -11.22 6.16 10.42
N LYS A 235 -11.37 6.90 9.31
CA LYS A 235 -12.51 6.78 8.38
C LYS A 235 -12.71 5.37 7.82
N LEU A 236 -11.71 4.50 7.87
CA LEU A 236 -11.88 3.10 7.49
C LEU A 236 -12.99 2.42 8.29
N PHE A 237 -13.11 2.78 9.58
CA PHE A 237 -14.11 2.21 10.49
C PHE A 237 -15.51 2.81 10.34
N ASP A 238 -15.66 3.90 9.58
CA ASP A 238 -16.99 4.49 9.31
C ASP A 238 -17.86 3.57 8.41
N SER A 239 -17.24 2.58 7.76
CA SER A 239 -17.90 1.70 6.79
C SER A 239 -17.26 0.29 6.75
N CYS A 240 -17.01 -0.33 7.93
CA CYS A 240 -16.65 -1.75 7.99
C CYS A 240 -17.51 -2.50 9.01
N HIS A 241 -17.74 -3.80 8.78
CA HIS A 241 -18.52 -4.64 9.69
C HIS A 241 -17.68 -5.08 10.88
N VAL A 242 -16.48 -5.59 10.64
CA VAL A 242 -15.53 -6.00 11.69
C VAL A 242 -14.29 -5.11 11.65
N GLY A 243 -13.93 -4.53 12.78
CA GLY A 243 -12.71 -3.72 12.96
C GLY A 243 -11.61 -4.51 13.67
N CYS A 244 -10.46 -4.75 13.02
CA CYS A 244 -9.27 -5.35 13.61
C CYS A 244 -8.30 -4.25 14.02
N VAL A 245 -7.97 -4.13 15.31
CA VAL A 245 -7.15 -3.03 15.87
C VAL A 245 -5.95 -3.58 16.63
N ASN A 246 -4.77 -3.06 16.28
CA ASN A 246 -3.52 -3.32 17.01
C ASN A 246 -3.49 -2.50 18.32
N THR A 247 -3.44 -3.17 19.46
CA THR A 247 -3.41 -2.51 20.77
C THR A 247 -2.01 -2.11 21.24
N ASP A 248 -0.96 -2.64 20.60
CA ASP A 248 0.43 -2.22 20.83
C ASP A 248 0.80 -0.93 20.07
N ALA A 249 -0.09 -0.44 19.20
CA ALA A 249 0.15 0.78 18.42
C ALA A 249 -0.08 2.04 19.25
N ASP A 250 0.60 3.12 18.87
CA ASP A 250 0.28 4.45 19.38
C ASP A 250 -1.19 4.79 19.09
N HIS A 251 -1.84 5.52 19.98
CA HIS A 251 -3.26 5.90 19.87
C HIS A 251 -4.26 4.73 19.78
N ALA A 252 -3.88 3.54 20.27
CA ALA A 252 -4.74 2.35 20.19
C ALA A 252 -6.09 2.54 20.90
N ALA A 253 -6.11 3.19 22.07
CA ALA A 253 -7.34 3.42 22.83
C ALA A 253 -8.34 4.29 22.05
N GLU A 254 -7.87 5.36 21.42
CA GLU A 254 -8.68 6.25 20.59
C GLU A 254 -9.16 5.52 19.32
N THR A 255 -8.30 4.70 18.70
CA THR A 255 -8.65 3.89 17.53
C THR A 255 -9.75 2.90 17.87
N VAL A 256 -9.64 2.18 18.99
CA VAL A 256 -10.66 1.25 19.50
C VAL A 256 -11.97 1.99 19.80
N ALA A 257 -11.90 3.16 20.43
CA ALA A 257 -13.09 3.95 20.72
C ALA A 257 -13.81 4.42 19.45
N HIS A 258 -13.05 4.87 18.43
CA HIS A 258 -13.60 5.28 17.14
C HIS A 258 -14.28 4.10 16.42
N ALA A 259 -13.63 2.93 16.32
CA ALA A 259 -14.19 1.76 15.68
C ALA A 259 -15.49 1.29 16.35
N ARG A 260 -15.55 1.32 17.69
CA ARG A 260 -16.79 1.04 18.44
C ARG A 260 -17.91 2.04 18.14
N SER A 261 -17.58 3.33 18.08
CA SER A 261 -18.58 4.36 17.79
C SER A 261 -19.12 4.27 16.36
N GLY A 262 -18.32 3.75 15.42
CA GLY A 262 -18.72 3.43 14.05
C GLY A 262 -19.61 2.19 13.92
N GLY A 263 -19.81 1.42 15.00
CA GLY A 263 -20.66 0.23 15.02
C GLY A 263 -19.94 -1.06 14.59
N CYS A 264 -18.61 -1.04 14.45
CA CYS A 264 -17.84 -2.24 14.10
C CYS A 264 -17.87 -3.29 15.24
N GLU A 265 -18.03 -4.56 14.89
CA GLU A 265 -17.59 -5.65 15.75
C GLU A 265 -16.07 -5.61 15.88
N LEU A 266 -15.54 -5.70 17.11
CA LEU A 266 -14.11 -5.49 17.36
C LEU A 266 -13.36 -6.80 17.61
N ILE A 267 -12.23 -6.94 16.91
CA ILE A 267 -11.19 -7.93 17.19
C ILE A 267 -9.88 -7.16 17.45
N THR A 268 -9.40 -7.21 18.69
CA THR A 268 -8.10 -6.62 19.05
C THR A 268 -6.99 -7.64 18.91
N PHE A 269 -5.78 -7.16 18.57
CA PHE A 269 -4.61 -8.01 18.51
C PHE A 269 -3.37 -7.27 19.04
N GLY A 270 -2.45 -8.00 19.65
CA GLY A 270 -1.24 -7.44 20.23
C GLY A 270 -0.63 -8.32 21.32
N SER A 271 0.14 -7.68 22.21
CA SER A 271 0.85 -8.33 23.31
C SER A 271 0.15 -8.22 24.67
N HIS A 272 -1.04 -7.64 24.73
CA HIS A 272 -1.80 -7.51 25.96
C HIS A 272 -2.69 -8.74 26.17
N ALA A 273 -2.72 -9.31 27.38
CA ALA A 273 -3.51 -10.48 27.71
C ALA A 273 -5.03 -10.29 27.53
N SER A 274 -5.50 -9.06 27.38
CA SER A 274 -6.88 -8.68 27.08
C SER A 274 -7.22 -8.68 25.60
N ASP A 275 -6.22 -8.87 24.72
CA ASP A 275 -6.45 -8.89 23.27
C ASP A 275 -7.19 -10.15 22.85
N THR A 276 -8.05 -10.00 21.84
CA THR A 276 -8.76 -11.13 21.24
C THR A 276 -7.77 -12.10 20.59
N VAL A 277 -6.74 -11.59 19.92
CA VAL A 277 -5.61 -12.35 19.38
C VAL A 277 -4.37 -11.94 20.15
N PHE A 278 -4.09 -12.61 21.25
CA PHE A 278 -3.01 -12.31 22.17
C PHE A 278 -1.73 -13.07 21.83
N CYS A 279 -0.63 -12.35 21.59
CA CYS A 279 0.70 -12.92 21.43
C CYS A 279 1.41 -12.98 22.77
N GLU A 280 1.60 -14.19 23.31
CA GLU A 280 2.21 -14.41 24.62
C GLU A 280 3.74 -14.37 24.57
N ARG A 281 4.35 -14.88 23.49
CA ARG A 281 5.81 -15.05 23.36
C ARG A 281 6.22 -15.04 21.90
N VAL A 282 7.39 -14.49 21.61
CA VAL A 282 8.06 -14.54 20.31
C VAL A 282 9.46 -15.14 20.48
N GLU A 283 9.87 -16.02 19.58
CA GLU A 283 11.17 -16.68 19.56
C GLU A 283 11.74 -16.73 18.14
N LYS A 284 13.00 -16.30 17.96
CA LYS A 284 13.73 -16.48 16.70
C LYS A 284 14.35 -17.88 16.70
N ARG A 285 14.10 -18.64 15.64
CA ARG A 285 14.76 -19.91 15.32
C ARG A 285 15.45 -19.85 13.96
N ALA A 286 16.22 -20.86 13.61
CA ALA A 286 17.02 -20.86 12.39
C ALA A 286 16.17 -20.69 11.10
N ASP A 287 14.94 -21.18 11.10
CA ASP A 287 14.04 -21.21 9.93
C ASP A 287 12.87 -20.22 10.01
N GLY A 288 12.88 -19.29 10.97
CA GLY A 288 11.85 -18.25 11.07
C GLY A 288 11.61 -17.70 12.46
N LEU A 289 10.54 -16.92 12.57
CA LEU A 289 10.03 -16.39 13.83
C LEU A 289 8.86 -17.26 14.28
N TYR A 290 8.93 -17.74 15.51
CA TYR A 290 7.90 -18.54 16.18
C TYR A 290 7.23 -17.71 17.26
N PHE A 291 5.92 -17.80 17.36
CA PHE A 291 5.18 -17.05 18.36
C PHE A 291 3.97 -17.83 18.87
N THR A 292 3.72 -17.72 20.19
CA THR A 292 2.60 -18.40 20.84
C THR A 292 1.40 -17.45 20.89
N VAL A 293 0.25 -17.92 20.40
CA VAL A 293 -1.00 -17.14 20.34
C VAL A 293 -2.07 -17.81 21.19
N ARG A 294 -2.88 -16.98 21.85
CA ARG A 294 -4.17 -17.35 22.45
C ARG A 294 -5.27 -16.51 21.83
N SER A 295 -6.29 -17.16 21.34
CA SER A 295 -7.49 -16.51 20.81
C SER A 295 -8.69 -17.46 20.88
N PRO A 296 -9.93 -17.00 20.61
CA PRO A 296 -11.10 -17.85 20.55
C PRO A 296 -11.03 -18.99 19.51
N LYS A 297 -10.28 -18.81 18.42
CA LYS A 297 -10.19 -19.77 17.31
C LYS A 297 -8.80 -20.38 17.10
N TYR A 298 -7.73 -19.63 17.36
CA TYR A 298 -6.35 -19.99 17.01
C TYR A 298 -5.50 -20.05 18.27
N ASN A 299 -4.92 -21.22 18.59
CA ASN A 299 -4.17 -21.38 19.82
C ASN A 299 -2.86 -22.17 19.62
N GLY A 300 -1.86 -21.85 20.43
CA GLY A 300 -0.55 -22.50 20.42
C GLY A 300 0.50 -21.79 19.58
N GLU A 301 1.52 -22.52 19.14
CA GLU A 301 2.67 -21.96 18.44
C GLU A 301 2.40 -21.81 16.95
N PHE A 302 2.61 -20.62 16.40
CA PHE A 302 2.59 -20.28 14.97
C PHE A 302 3.97 -19.86 14.51
N SER A 303 4.20 -19.79 13.20
CA SER A 303 5.49 -19.35 12.66
C SER A 303 5.34 -18.61 11.33
N ILE A 304 6.27 -17.69 11.11
CA ILE A 304 6.49 -17.00 9.85
C ILE A 304 7.95 -17.18 9.43
N THR A 305 8.19 -17.18 8.13
CA THR A 305 9.55 -17.28 7.57
C THR A 305 10.08 -15.92 7.11
N MET A 306 9.21 -14.92 6.93
CA MET A 306 9.65 -13.55 6.71
C MET A 306 10.32 -13.02 7.97
N PRO A 307 11.59 -12.55 7.90
CA PRO A 307 12.29 -11.99 9.04
C PRO A 307 11.71 -10.64 9.44
N GLY A 308 12.21 -10.07 10.52
CA GLY A 308 11.70 -8.82 11.08
C GLY A 308 10.68 -9.05 12.20
N LEU A 309 11.06 -8.80 13.46
CA LEU A 309 10.18 -9.00 14.62
C LEU A 309 8.83 -8.28 14.49
N PHE A 310 8.82 -7.12 13.82
CA PHE A 310 7.58 -6.38 13.53
C PHE A 310 6.62 -7.15 12.60
N ASN A 311 7.12 -8.16 11.84
CA ASN A 311 6.26 -9.02 11.02
C ASN A 311 5.41 -9.97 11.85
N VAL A 312 5.73 -10.20 13.12
CA VAL A 312 4.83 -10.90 14.04
C VAL A 312 3.55 -10.09 14.24
N SER A 313 3.65 -8.76 14.44
CA SER A 313 2.45 -7.91 14.54
C SER A 313 1.63 -7.91 13.25
N ASN A 314 2.27 -7.90 12.06
CA ASN A 314 1.57 -8.04 10.78
C ASN A 314 0.87 -9.42 10.65
N ALA A 315 1.51 -10.49 11.15
CA ALA A 315 0.92 -11.83 11.20
C ALA A 315 -0.28 -11.90 12.15
N LEU A 316 -0.21 -11.26 13.32
CA LEU A 316 -1.36 -11.16 14.26
C LEU A 316 -2.54 -10.41 13.62
N ALA A 317 -2.26 -9.35 12.87
CA ALA A 317 -3.29 -8.65 12.09
C ALA A 317 -3.95 -9.58 11.07
N ALA A 318 -3.15 -10.35 10.32
CA ALA A 318 -3.66 -11.32 9.37
C ALA A 318 -4.48 -12.44 10.05
N MET A 319 -4.07 -12.87 11.25
CA MET A 319 -4.83 -13.82 12.06
C MET A 319 -6.17 -13.23 12.52
N ALA A 320 -6.19 -11.97 12.97
CA ALA A 320 -7.42 -11.27 13.37
C ALA A 320 -8.40 -11.15 12.19
N ILE A 321 -7.91 -10.77 11.02
CA ILE A 321 -8.69 -10.71 9.77
C ILE A 321 -9.23 -12.11 9.41
N SER A 322 -8.36 -13.12 9.42
CA SER A 322 -8.75 -14.51 9.12
C SER A 322 -9.79 -15.06 10.09
N MET A 323 -9.70 -14.66 11.37
CA MET A 323 -10.70 -15.03 12.38
C MET A 323 -12.05 -14.39 12.11
N ALA A 324 -12.09 -13.13 11.70
CA ALA A 324 -13.30 -12.43 11.27
C ALA A 324 -13.95 -13.11 10.06
N LEU A 325 -13.15 -13.55 9.09
CA LEU A 325 -13.59 -14.22 7.89
C LEU A 325 -13.94 -15.71 8.12
N GLY A 326 -13.70 -16.25 9.32
CA GLY A 326 -14.02 -17.64 9.64
C GLY A 326 -13.06 -18.69 9.07
N VAL A 327 -11.85 -18.30 8.65
CA VAL A 327 -10.85 -19.21 8.07
C VAL A 327 -10.45 -20.30 9.08
N PRO A 328 -10.36 -21.59 8.69
CA PRO A 328 -9.87 -22.65 9.56
C PRO A 328 -8.37 -22.48 9.92
N GLU A 329 -7.99 -22.93 11.14
CA GLU A 329 -6.65 -22.72 11.71
C GLU A 329 -5.52 -23.31 10.85
N GLU A 330 -5.72 -24.45 10.21
CA GLU A 330 -4.73 -25.11 9.36
C GLU A 330 -4.28 -24.21 8.19
N PHE A 331 -5.18 -23.44 7.59
CA PHE A 331 -4.85 -22.52 6.50
C PHE A 331 -4.16 -21.25 7.02
N VAL A 332 -4.49 -20.81 8.22
CA VAL A 332 -3.76 -19.71 8.87
C VAL A 332 -2.30 -20.12 9.12
N ARG A 333 -2.07 -21.33 9.65
CA ARG A 333 -0.72 -21.86 9.88
C ARG A 333 0.09 -21.99 8.57
N SER A 334 -0.51 -22.63 7.57
CA SER A 334 0.18 -22.85 6.29
C SER A 334 0.43 -21.55 5.53
N GLY A 335 -0.57 -20.65 5.46
CA GLY A 335 -0.48 -19.40 4.74
C GLY A 335 0.53 -18.43 5.36
N LEU A 336 0.57 -18.30 6.69
CA LEU A 336 1.57 -17.47 7.38
C LEU A 336 3.01 -17.95 7.09
N ARG A 337 3.24 -19.26 7.09
CA ARG A 337 4.57 -19.83 6.84
C ARG A 337 5.03 -19.68 5.39
N LYS A 338 4.12 -19.74 4.43
CA LYS A 338 4.40 -19.64 3.00
C LYS A 338 4.51 -18.20 2.48
N ALA A 339 3.86 -17.26 3.15
CA ALA A 339 3.75 -15.89 2.65
C ALA A 339 5.11 -15.25 2.34
N ARG A 340 5.14 -14.52 1.24
CA ARG A 340 6.26 -13.67 0.82
C ARG A 340 5.68 -12.37 0.29
N ALA A 341 6.36 -11.27 0.55
CA ALA A 341 6.01 -9.96 0.00
C ALA A 341 7.26 -9.38 -0.64
N ASN A 342 7.21 -9.19 -1.93
CA ASN A 342 8.34 -8.70 -2.72
C ASN A 342 8.80 -7.31 -2.23
N GLY A 343 10.12 -7.09 -2.17
CA GLY A 343 10.70 -5.85 -1.67
C GLY A 343 10.45 -5.57 -0.17
N ARG A 344 10.09 -6.61 0.61
CA ARG A 344 9.88 -6.50 2.05
C ARG A 344 10.69 -7.56 2.79
N MET A 345 11.68 -7.12 3.58
CA MET A 345 12.54 -7.99 4.37
C MET A 345 13.09 -9.21 3.61
N GLN A 346 13.53 -9.00 2.37
CA GLN A 346 14.19 -10.05 1.60
C GLN A 346 15.64 -10.17 2.04
N VAL A 347 16.04 -11.38 2.44
CA VAL A 347 17.37 -11.65 2.99
C VAL A 347 18.18 -12.51 2.03
N TYR A 348 19.39 -12.05 1.76
CA TYR A 348 20.39 -12.72 0.95
C TYR A 348 21.68 -12.87 1.73
N GLU A 349 22.38 -14.00 1.59
CA GLU A 349 23.60 -14.26 2.33
C GLU A 349 24.72 -14.74 1.38
N SER A 350 25.96 -14.35 1.68
CA SER A 350 27.14 -14.93 1.08
C SER A 350 27.29 -16.41 1.50
N ARG A 351 28.03 -17.20 0.71
CA ARG A 351 28.24 -18.64 0.98
C ARG A 351 28.88 -18.89 2.34
N ASP A 352 29.79 -18.04 2.76
CA ASP A 352 30.46 -18.10 4.06
C ASP A 352 29.64 -17.49 5.21
N LYS A 353 28.47 -16.92 4.90
CA LYS A 353 27.55 -16.24 5.83
C LYS A 353 28.13 -15.03 6.56
N ARG A 354 29.25 -14.48 6.09
CA ARG A 354 29.84 -13.27 6.68
C ARG A 354 29.05 -12.03 6.26
N VAL A 355 28.58 -11.98 5.02
CA VAL A 355 27.78 -10.89 4.47
C VAL A 355 26.31 -11.31 4.42
N THR A 356 25.44 -10.53 5.08
CA THR A 356 23.99 -10.63 4.96
C THR A 356 23.46 -9.33 4.36
N VAL A 357 22.60 -9.40 3.36
CA VAL A 357 21.95 -8.23 2.76
C VAL A 357 20.46 -8.35 2.98
N ILE A 358 19.86 -7.32 3.56
CA ILE A 358 18.41 -7.18 3.76
C ILE A 358 17.93 -6.09 2.83
N VAL A 359 17.05 -6.44 1.89
CA VAL A 359 16.39 -5.51 0.98
C VAL A 359 14.99 -5.23 1.50
N ASP A 360 14.69 -3.95 1.80
CA ASP A 360 13.41 -3.52 2.34
C ASP A 360 12.98 -2.15 1.81
N TYR A 361 11.70 -1.92 1.72
CA TYR A 361 11.11 -0.64 1.29
C TYR A 361 10.99 0.39 2.42
N ALA A 362 11.69 0.21 3.54
CA ALA A 362 11.73 1.16 4.64
C ALA A 362 12.22 2.54 4.15
N HIS A 363 11.50 3.61 4.49
CA HIS A 363 11.78 4.97 3.98
C HIS A 363 11.35 6.08 4.96
N ASN A 364 11.06 5.78 6.22
CA ASN A 364 10.74 6.78 7.23
C ASN A 364 11.22 6.36 8.61
N ARG A 365 11.16 7.28 9.60
CA ARG A 365 11.67 7.09 10.95
C ARG A 365 11.15 5.79 11.60
N MET A 366 9.84 5.55 11.55
CA MET A 366 9.20 4.39 12.17
C MET A 366 9.72 3.06 11.59
N SER A 367 9.84 2.98 10.24
CA SER A 367 10.33 1.77 9.59
C SER A 367 11.81 1.53 9.80
N PHE A 368 12.64 2.58 9.81
CA PHE A 368 14.08 2.47 10.10
C PHE A 368 14.33 2.01 11.55
N ASP A 369 13.63 2.61 12.53
CA ASP A 369 13.74 2.20 13.93
C ASP A 369 13.36 0.73 14.12
N ALA A 370 12.24 0.31 13.56
CA ALA A 370 11.79 -1.09 13.60
C ALA A 370 12.78 -2.04 12.91
N LEU A 371 13.34 -1.65 11.76
CA LEU A 371 14.32 -2.42 11.00
C LEU A 371 15.62 -2.58 11.80
N TYR A 372 16.18 -1.50 12.35
CA TYR A 372 17.41 -1.55 13.14
C TYR A 372 17.25 -2.37 14.41
N ARG A 373 16.15 -2.19 15.16
CA ARG A 373 15.86 -2.98 16.36
C ARG A 373 15.76 -4.47 16.02
N SER A 374 15.03 -4.82 14.97
CA SER A 374 14.87 -6.21 14.54
C SER A 374 16.19 -6.81 14.12
N THR A 375 16.95 -6.13 13.27
CA THR A 375 18.25 -6.59 12.76
C THR A 375 19.24 -6.84 13.91
N ARG A 376 19.28 -5.96 14.92
CA ARG A 376 20.18 -6.15 16.09
C ARG A 376 19.86 -7.42 16.86
N VAL A 377 18.58 -7.78 16.98
CA VAL A 377 18.15 -9.01 17.67
C VAL A 377 18.35 -10.24 16.81
N GLU A 378 18.08 -10.12 15.50
CA GLU A 378 18.10 -11.26 14.58
C GLU A 378 19.51 -11.64 14.10
N TYR A 379 20.46 -10.68 14.10
CA TYR A 379 21.83 -10.86 13.64
C TYR A 379 22.86 -10.39 14.70
N PRO A 380 22.84 -10.99 15.89
CA PRO A 380 23.76 -10.59 16.98
C PRO A 380 25.22 -10.83 16.56
N GLY A 381 26.07 -9.83 16.82
CA GLY A 381 27.51 -9.91 16.53
C GLY A 381 27.91 -9.54 15.08
N LYS A 382 26.97 -9.18 14.20
CA LYS A 382 27.26 -8.55 12.91
C LYS A 382 27.19 -7.03 13.01
N GLU A 383 28.12 -6.34 12.37
CA GLU A 383 28.04 -4.89 12.21
C GLU A 383 26.92 -4.51 11.25
N MET A 384 26.18 -3.45 11.54
CA MET A 384 25.14 -2.94 10.65
C MET A 384 25.70 -1.86 9.73
N ILE A 385 25.41 -1.99 8.44
CA ILE A 385 25.72 -1.04 7.37
C ILE A 385 24.42 -0.61 6.72
N SER A 386 24.19 0.70 6.55
CA SER A 386 23.00 1.21 5.88
C SER A 386 23.35 1.81 4.52
N VAL A 387 22.52 1.50 3.50
CA VAL A 387 22.57 2.11 2.17
C VAL A 387 21.19 2.69 1.88
N PHE A 388 21.08 4.02 1.82
CA PHE A 388 19.81 4.68 1.59
C PHE A 388 19.96 6.04 0.94
N GLY A 389 18.85 6.57 0.44
CA GLY A 389 18.68 7.93 -0.02
C GLY A 389 17.40 8.56 0.53
N CYS A 390 17.02 9.69 -0.06
CA CYS A 390 15.72 10.31 0.14
C CYS A 390 15.23 10.90 -1.18
N PRO A 391 13.90 10.90 -1.42
CA PRO A 391 13.35 11.50 -2.63
C PRO A 391 13.50 13.03 -2.62
N GLY A 392 13.57 13.60 -3.84
CA GLY A 392 13.63 15.06 -4.00
C GLY A 392 12.28 15.72 -3.76
N SER A 393 12.28 16.90 -3.18
CA SER A 393 11.13 17.80 -2.98
C SER A 393 9.98 17.24 -2.15
N HIS A 394 10.16 16.07 -1.52
CA HIS A 394 9.15 15.40 -0.69
C HIS A 394 9.72 15.03 0.67
N ALA A 395 8.82 15.04 1.69
CA ALA A 395 9.11 14.51 3.02
C ALA A 395 10.49 14.91 3.59
N LEU A 396 10.85 16.19 3.52
CA LEU A 396 12.15 16.74 3.91
C LEU A 396 12.60 16.32 5.31
N GLN A 397 11.64 16.11 6.22
CA GLN A 397 11.91 15.61 7.57
C GLN A 397 12.62 14.24 7.58
N ARG A 398 12.39 13.41 6.56
CA ARG A 398 13.04 12.10 6.44
C ARG A 398 14.57 12.20 6.36
N ARG A 399 15.11 13.24 5.71
CA ARG A 399 16.56 13.46 5.56
C ARG A 399 17.24 13.53 6.93
N ARG A 400 16.64 14.27 7.85
CA ARG A 400 17.07 14.35 9.23
C ARG A 400 16.88 13.03 9.98
N ASP A 401 15.64 12.53 9.97
CA ASP A 401 15.25 11.37 10.77
C ASP A 401 16.06 10.11 10.39
N LEU A 402 16.26 9.88 9.09
CA LEU A 402 17.01 8.71 8.61
C LEU A 402 18.51 8.87 8.83
N GLY A 403 19.04 10.09 8.65
CA GLY A 403 20.44 10.41 8.95
C GLY A 403 20.78 10.18 10.43
N GLU A 404 19.95 10.69 11.34
CA GLU A 404 20.12 10.50 12.80
C GLU A 404 20.08 9.01 13.17
N LEU A 405 19.01 8.29 12.75
CA LEU A 405 18.85 6.88 13.10
C LEU A 405 19.95 5.99 12.51
N SER A 406 20.36 6.23 11.26
CA SER A 406 21.44 5.45 10.64
C SER A 406 22.76 5.71 11.33
N GLY A 407 23.06 7.00 11.64
CA GLY A 407 24.28 7.37 12.34
C GLY A 407 24.38 6.86 13.78
N GLU A 408 23.24 6.59 14.43
CA GLU A 408 23.19 6.05 15.80
C GLU A 408 23.26 4.50 15.84
N ASN A 409 22.86 3.83 14.76
CA ASN A 409 22.66 2.38 14.74
C ASN A 409 23.68 1.61 13.90
N CYS A 410 24.34 2.27 12.92
CA CYS A 410 25.21 1.60 11.95
C CYS A 410 26.69 1.91 12.19
N ALA A 411 27.54 0.93 11.88
CA ALA A 411 28.98 1.10 11.85
C ALA A 411 29.44 1.95 10.65
N PHE A 412 28.70 1.87 9.55
CA PHE A 412 28.96 2.66 8.33
C PHE A 412 27.65 2.98 7.59
N VAL A 413 27.61 4.14 6.92
CA VAL A 413 26.46 4.60 6.12
C VAL A 413 26.89 4.99 4.72
N TYR A 414 26.18 4.47 3.72
CA TYR A 414 26.26 4.94 2.34
C TYR A 414 25.03 5.80 2.04
N ILE A 415 25.26 7.08 1.69
CA ILE A 415 24.22 8.03 1.27
C ILE A 415 24.23 8.04 -0.25
N THR A 416 23.12 7.62 -0.89
CA THR A 416 23.05 7.46 -2.33
C THR A 416 21.76 8.00 -2.94
N GLU A 417 21.60 7.92 -4.26
CA GLU A 417 20.41 8.37 -4.95
C GLU A 417 19.18 7.48 -4.62
N GLU A 418 18.04 8.16 -4.42
CA GLU A 418 16.69 7.58 -4.33
C GLU A 418 15.70 8.61 -4.89
N ASP A 419 15.23 8.42 -6.13
CA ASP A 419 14.19 9.23 -6.76
C ASP A 419 14.39 10.76 -6.58
N SER A 420 15.57 11.27 -6.93
CA SER A 420 15.94 12.68 -6.72
C SER A 420 15.00 13.67 -7.42
N GLY A 421 14.32 13.24 -8.50
CA GLY A 421 13.40 14.07 -9.26
C GLY A 421 14.12 15.30 -9.85
N GLU A 422 13.52 16.48 -9.68
CA GLU A 422 14.07 17.76 -10.16
C GLU A 422 15.08 18.38 -9.16
N GLU A 423 15.28 17.80 -7.97
CA GLU A 423 16.22 18.29 -6.96
C GLU A 423 17.62 17.65 -7.16
N PRO A 424 18.71 18.44 -7.15
CA PRO A 424 20.05 17.89 -7.30
C PRO A 424 20.40 16.92 -6.15
N PHE A 425 20.92 15.73 -6.48
CA PHE A 425 21.37 14.74 -5.50
C PHE A 425 22.30 15.32 -4.44
N ALA A 426 23.27 16.15 -4.84
CA ALA A 426 24.23 16.76 -3.93
C ALA A 426 23.57 17.57 -2.80
N GLN A 427 22.42 18.23 -3.07
CA GLN A 427 21.67 18.96 -2.06
C GLN A 427 20.97 18.02 -1.09
N ILE A 428 20.31 16.97 -1.62
CA ILE A 428 19.65 15.93 -0.82
C ILE A 428 20.66 15.25 0.11
N ALA A 429 21.80 14.83 -0.47
CA ALA A 429 22.87 14.15 0.26
C ALA A 429 23.46 15.04 1.37
N ALA A 430 23.74 16.32 1.08
CA ALA A 430 24.26 17.26 2.06
C ALA A 430 23.29 17.48 3.24
N ASP A 431 21.98 17.45 2.99
CA ASP A 431 20.98 17.55 4.05
C ASP A 431 20.93 16.31 4.94
N ILE A 432 21.12 15.11 4.37
CA ILE A 432 21.21 13.85 5.14
C ILE A 432 22.52 13.82 5.94
N GLU A 433 23.66 14.13 5.29
CA GLU A 433 25.01 14.05 5.84
C GLU A 433 25.16 14.86 7.13
N LYS A 434 24.52 16.03 7.24
CA LYS A 434 24.50 16.87 8.45
C LYS A 434 24.07 16.11 9.72
N HIS A 435 23.31 15.03 9.55
CA HIS A 435 22.72 14.26 10.63
C HIS A 435 23.35 12.88 10.85
N VAL A 436 24.22 12.43 9.96
CA VAL A 436 24.96 11.17 10.09
C VAL A 436 26.22 11.37 10.92
N LYS A 437 26.29 10.71 12.08
CA LYS A 437 27.43 10.90 13.04
C LYS A 437 28.45 9.75 13.02
N CYS A 438 28.20 8.69 12.25
CA CYS A 438 29.16 7.60 12.08
C CYS A 438 29.98 7.77 10.81
N PRO A 439 31.03 6.94 10.56
CA PRO A 439 31.71 6.86 9.28
C PRO A 439 30.73 6.67 8.13
N HIS A 440 30.89 7.43 7.05
CA HIS A 440 29.98 7.39 5.93
C HIS A 440 30.64 7.77 4.60
N LEU A 441 29.95 7.44 3.50
CA LEU A 441 30.31 7.83 2.16
C LEU A 441 29.09 8.39 1.43
N VAL A 442 29.29 9.52 0.75
CA VAL A 442 28.30 10.08 -0.19
C VAL A 442 28.69 9.70 -1.60
N CYS A 443 27.83 8.98 -2.30
CA CYS A 443 28.05 8.56 -3.67
C CYS A 443 26.70 8.46 -4.41
N GLU A 444 26.55 9.21 -5.51
CA GLU A 444 25.32 9.25 -6.30
C GLU A 444 24.97 7.88 -6.90
N ASP A 445 25.98 7.15 -7.38
CA ASP A 445 25.78 5.82 -7.98
C ASP A 445 25.38 4.78 -6.92
N ARG A 446 24.08 4.44 -6.89
CA ARG A 446 23.52 3.46 -5.97
C ARG A 446 24.11 2.07 -6.17
N ALA A 447 24.37 1.67 -7.42
CA ALA A 447 24.96 0.36 -7.71
C ALA A 447 26.38 0.24 -7.14
N GLU A 448 27.19 1.29 -7.25
CA GLU A 448 28.53 1.35 -6.65
C GLU A 448 28.47 1.36 -5.11
N CYS A 449 27.51 2.08 -4.52
CA CYS A 449 27.31 2.05 -3.06
C CYS A 449 26.99 0.63 -2.57
N ILE A 450 26.07 -0.08 -3.22
CA ILE A 450 25.71 -1.46 -2.87
C ILE A 450 26.93 -2.39 -3.05
N ARG A 451 27.68 -2.25 -4.16
CA ARG A 451 28.88 -3.03 -4.40
C ARG A 451 29.91 -2.85 -3.29
N ARG A 452 30.19 -1.61 -2.92
CA ARG A 452 31.17 -1.29 -1.85
C ARG A 452 30.68 -1.76 -0.48
N ALA A 453 29.40 -1.62 -0.18
CA ALA A 453 28.84 -2.14 1.05
C ALA A 453 29.06 -3.66 1.19
N ILE A 454 28.99 -4.42 0.08
CA ILE A 454 29.20 -5.88 0.08
C ILE A 454 30.70 -6.26 0.10
N LEU A 455 31.57 -5.52 -0.58
CA LEU A 455 32.94 -5.95 -0.85
C LEU A 455 34.03 -5.31 0.04
N ASP A 456 33.78 -4.12 0.61
CA ASP A 456 34.82 -3.30 1.23
C ASP A 456 34.91 -3.46 2.77
N HIS A 457 33.98 -4.19 3.40
CA HIS A 457 33.94 -4.35 4.86
C HIS A 457 34.53 -5.71 5.28
N PRO A 458 35.61 -5.73 6.09
CA PRO A 458 36.32 -6.95 6.45
C PRO A 458 35.63 -7.79 7.53
N GLU A 459 34.84 -7.14 8.42
CA GLU A 459 34.18 -7.84 9.52
C GLU A 459 32.83 -8.43 9.08
N PRO A 460 32.33 -9.48 9.78
CA PRO A 460 30.98 -9.98 9.51
C PRO A 460 29.93 -8.88 9.68
N HIS A 461 29.13 -8.64 8.64
CA HIS A 461 28.19 -7.50 8.64
C HIS A 461 26.83 -7.84 8.02
N VAL A 462 25.86 -7.00 8.35
CA VAL A 462 24.52 -7.00 7.74
C VAL A 462 24.28 -5.64 7.08
N ILE A 463 23.95 -5.69 5.81
CA ILE A 463 23.68 -4.51 4.98
C ILE A 463 22.16 -4.32 4.89
N LEU A 464 21.70 -3.11 5.15
CA LEU A 464 20.31 -2.70 5.04
C LEU A 464 20.17 -1.81 3.80
N LEU A 465 19.66 -2.38 2.71
CA LEU A 465 19.33 -1.66 1.48
C LEU A 465 17.89 -1.20 1.58
N THR A 466 17.67 0.10 1.64
CA THR A 466 16.35 0.66 1.93
C THR A 466 15.91 1.70 0.91
N GLY A 467 14.57 1.90 0.82
CA GLY A 467 13.93 2.90 -0.02
C GLY A 467 13.40 2.38 -1.35
N LYS A 468 14.14 1.53 -2.07
CA LYS A 468 13.77 1.07 -3.43
C LYS A 468 13.21 -0.35 -3.49
N GLY A 469 13.70 -1.26 -2.65
CA GLY A 469 13.22 -2.67 -2.67
C GLY A 469 13.42 -3.36 -4.02
N GLU A 470 12.33 -3.78 -4.67
CA GLU A 470 12.35 -4.39 -6.01
C GLU A 470 12.04 -3.42 -7.16
N GLU A 471 11.91 -2.13 -6.90
CA GLU A 471 11.64 -1.16 -7.96
C GLU A 471 12.74 -1.17 -9.03
N THR A 472 12.32 -1.23 -10.30
CA THR A 472 13.19 -1.32 -11.48
C THR A 472 13.37 0.01 -12.21
N THR A 473 12.99 1.10 -11.56
CA THR A 473 13.13 2.47 -12.09
C THR A 473 13.68 3.44 -11.05
N MET A 474 14.27 4.52 -11.52
CA MET A 474 14.73 5.67 -10.73
C MET A 474 14.10 6.93 -11.28
N LYS A 475 13.48 7.74 -10.44
CA LYS A 475 12.91 9.02 -10.87
C LYS A 475 14.01 10.09 -10.96
N ARG A 476 14.31 10.54 -12.18
CA ARG A 476 15.24 11.62 -12.47
C ARG A 476 14.55 12.72 -13.29
N GLY A 477 14.57 13.94 -12.81
CA GLY A 477 13.72 14.99 -13.37
C GLY A 477 12.23 14.62 -13.23
N ARG A 478 11.54 14.59 -14.38
CA ARG A 478 10.11 14.20 -14.45
C ARG A 478 9.89 12.79 -15.00
N GLU A 479 10.96 12.06 -15.28
CA GLU A 479 10.92 10.75 -15.93
C GLU A 479 11.32 9.64 -14.96
N PHE A 480 10.74 8.46 -15.15
CA PHE A 480 11.20 7.22 -14.55
C PHE A 480 12.14 6.52 -15.52
N VAL A 481 13.41 6.45 -15.19
CA VAL A 481 14.43 5.81 -16.02
C VAL A 481 14.68 4.38 -15.53
N PRO A 482 14.89 3.39 -16.42
CA PRO A 482 15.21 2.02 -16.00
C PRO A 482 16.46 2.01 -15.12
N PHE A 483 16.40 1.26 -14.02
CA PHE A 483 17.50 1.06 -13.09
C PHE A 483 17.40 -0.36 -12.50
N PRO A 484 18.51 -1.09 -12.33
CA PRO A 484 18.47 -2.43 -11.70
C PRO A 484 17.92 -2.35 -10.27
N SER A 485 17.06 -3.28 -9.90
CA SER A 485 16.54 -3.34 -8.53
C SER A 485 17.65 -3.61 -7.51
N ASP A 486 17.41 -3.23 -6.23
CA ASP A 486 18.34 -3.55 -5.14
C ASP A 486 18.56 -5.05 -5.00
N VAL A 487 17.57 -5.88 -5.35
CA VAL A 487 17.67 -7.34 -5.38
C VAL A 487 18.62 -7.81 -6.46
N GLU A 488 18.48 -7.34 -7.70
CA GLU A 488 19.37 -7.71 -8.82
C GLU A 488 20.82 -7.33 -8.52
N LEU A 489 21.05 -6.12 -7.98
CA LEU A 489 22.37 -5.65 -7.58
C LEU A 489 22.95 -6.49 -6.43
N THR A 490 22.13 -6.85 -5.45
CA THR A 490 22.52 -7.72 -4.33
C THR A 490 23.01 -9.07 -4.83
N LEU A 491 22.23 -9.74 -5.65
CA LEU A 491 22.57 -11.05 -6.19
C LEU A 491 23.86 -11.00 -7.02
N LYS A 492 24.02 -9.97 -7.86
CA LYS A 492 25.21 -9.74 -8.65
C LYS A 492 26.46 -9.57 -7.79
N TYR A 493 26.41 -8.73 -6.77
CA TYR A 493 27.61 -8.40 -5.99
C TYR A 493 27.91 -9.43 -4.89
N LEU A 494 26.94 -10.16 -4.38
CA LEU A 494 27.19 -11.34 -3.55
C LEU A 494 27.90 -12.44 -4.35
N ALA A 495 27.54 -12.64 -5.62
CA ALA A 495 28.28 -13.58 -6.49
C ALA A 495 29.73 -13.11 -6.71
N GLU A 496 29.98 -11.81 -6.92
CA GLU A 496 31.34 -11.24 -7.02
C GLU A 496 32.15 -11.46 -5.71
N TYR A 497 31.52 -11.25 -4.55
CA TYR A 497 32.11 -11.52 -3.23
C TYR A 497 32.50 -12.99 -3.09
N ASP A 498 31.57 -13.91 -3.35
CA ASP A 498 31.79 -15.35 -3.24
C ASP A 498 32.91 -15.86 -4.16
N GLU A 499 33.02 -15.28 -5.38
CA GLU A 499 34.12 -15.61 -6.31
C GLU A 499 35.48 -15.11 -5.84
N LYS A 500 35.54 -13.93 -5.20
CA LYS A 500 36.73 -13.34 -4.63
C LYS A 500 37.24 -14.18 -3.45
N GLU A 501 36.36 -14.52 -2.52
CA GLU A 501 36.69 -15.32 -1.34
C GLU A 501 37.11 -16.75 -1.72
N ALA A 502 36.52 -17.33 -2.76
CA ALA A 502 36.94 -18.66 -3.27
C ALA A 502 38.35 -18.68 -3.88
N LYS A 503 38.93 -17.51 -4.23
CA LYS A 503 40.28 -17.38 -4.81
C LYS A 503 41.32 -16.92 -3.78
N ALA A 504 40.89 -16.43 -2.60
CA ALA A 504 41.76 -16.02 -1.51
C ALA A 504 42.10 -17.21 -0.59
#